data_e19f9ad558cc51680c633003b97cdf96
#
_entry.id   e19f9ad558cc51680c633003b97cdf96
#
_cell.length_a   1.000
_cell.length_b   1.000
_cell.length_c   1.000
_cell.angle_alpha   90.00
_cell.angle_beta   90.00
_cell.angle_gamma   90.00
#
_symmetry.space_group_name_H-M   'P 1'
#
loop_
_entity.id
_entity.type
_entity.pdbx_description
1 polymer ?
#
loop_
_entity_poly.entity_id
_entity_poly.type
_entity_poly.pdbx_seq_one_letter_code
_entity_poly.pdbx_strand_id
1 'polypeptide(L)'
;DELWAHVTPGKKGVNTLHLFTKGFAGFAAQKGVQISLRTLDIPRFKLARPTVDQCAAFLRSALEADSPVAWLNLHSGEAKGLDDWHWVTVIGLEEHSDGPLLCTVLDGGREITADFRLWFRTTKLGGGLVAPAGG
;
A
#
# COMPACT_ATOMS: atom_id res chain seq x y z
N ASP A 1 -15.20 6.83 4.24
CA ASP A 1 -15.24 5.57 3.49
C ASP A 1 -15.60 4.42 4.43
N GLU A 2 -16.59 3.61 4.06
CA GLU A 2 -17.04 2.50 4.90
C GLU A 2 -15.94 1.47 5.17
N LEU A 3 -15.05 1.23 4.20
CA LEU A 3 -13.94 0.32 4.41
C LEU A 3 -13.08 0.76 5.58
N TRP A 4 -12.73 2.02 5.64
CA TRP A 4 -11.87 2.54 6.70
C TRP A 4 -12.53 2.54 8.07
N ALA A 5 -13.86 2.55 8.12
CA ALA A 5 -14.58 2.43 9.39
C ALA A 5 -14.37 1.06 10.06
N HIS A 6 -14.05 0.03 9.28
CA HIS A 6 -13.80 -1.33 9.78
C HIS A 6 -12.32 -1.63 10.04
N VAL A 7 -11.43 -0.74 9.66
CA VAL A 7 -9.98 -0.89 9.88
C VAL A 7 -9.64 -0.01 11.08
N THR A 8 -9.41 -0.63 12.24
CA THR A 8 -9.11 0.10 13.46
C THR A 8 -7.63 0.43 13.52
N PRO A 9 -7.25 1.71 13.43
CA PRO A 9 -5.85 2.07 13.60
C PRO A 9 -5.46 1.95 15.08
N GLY A 10 -4.22 1.54 15.32
CA GLY A 10 -3.64 1.60 16.65
C GLY A 10 -3.24 3.04 17.00
N LYS A 11 -2.40 3.21 18.02
CA LYS A 11 -1.93 4.54 18.42
C LYS A 11 -1.22 5.30 17.31
N LYS A 12 -0.63 4.58 16.37
CA LYS A 12 0.13 5.14 15.24
C LYS A 12 -0.47 4.71 13.90
N GLY A 13 -1.79 4.50 13.85
CA GLY A 13 -2.48 4.05 12.66
C GLY A 13 -2.51 2.53 12.53
N VAL A 14 -2.97 2.03 11.39
CA VAL A 14 -2.94 0.60 11.07
C VAL A 14 -1.51 0.23 10.72
N ASN A 15 -0.84 -0.48 11.61
CA ASN A 15 0.59 -0.72 11.53
C ASN A 15 0.98 -2.11 11.02
N THR A 16 0.00 -2.94 10.66
CA THR A 16 0.29 -4.26 10.07
C THR A 16 -0.70 -4.61 8.97
N LEU A 17 -0.23 -5.35 7.97
CA LEU A 17 -1.11 -5.89 6.93
C LEU A 17 -2.17 -6.80 7.51
N HIS A 18 -1.83 -7.53 8.58
CA HIS A 18 -2.79 -8.41 9.24
C HIS A 18 -4.01 -7.64 9.76
N LEU A 19 -3.81 -6.51 10.42
CA LEU A 19 -4.90 -5.69 10.93
C LEU A 19 -5.76 -5.16 9.78
N PHE A 20 -5.12 -4.72 8.69
CA PHE A 20 -5.84 -4.24 7.51
C PHE A 20 -6.66 -5.36 6.87
N THR A 21 -6.06 -6.52 6.61
CA THR A 21 -6.76 -7.62 5.94
C THR A 21 -7.90 -8.15 6.79
N LYS A 22 -7.75 -8.20 8.10
CA LYS A 22 -8.82 -8.61 9.02
C LYS A 22 -9.99 -7.61 8.97
N GLY A 23 -9.70 -6.31 8.98
CA GLY A 23 -10.73 -5.27 8.88
C GLY A 23 -11.44 -5.32 7.54
N PHE A 24 -10.70 -5.52 6.45
CA PHE A 24 -11.26 -5.63 5.11
C PHE A 24 -12.17 -6.86 4.99
N ALA A 25 -11.73 -7.99 5.52
CA ALA A 25 -12.53 -9.22 5.51
C ALA A 25 -13.85 -9.05 6.30
N GLY A 26 -13.78 -8.37 7.44
CA GLY A 26 -14.98 -8.06 8.23
C GLY A 26 -15.93 -7.15 7.47
N PHE A 27 -15.42 -6.13 6.80
CA PHE A 27 -16.22 -5.24 5.97
C PHE A 27 -16.91 -6.01 4.84
N ALA A 28 -16.15 -6.85 4.11
CA ALA A 28 -16.69 -7.65 3.01
C ALA A 28 -17.79 -8.61 3.49
N ALA A 29 -17.57 -9.28 4.61
CA ALA A 29 -18.56 -10.18 5.19
C ALA A 29 -19.86 -9.44 5.57
N GLN A 30 -19.74 -8.25 6.12
CA GLN A 30 -20.89 -7.43 6.48
C GLN A 30 -21.70 -7.02 5.25
N LYS A 31 -21.05 -6.80 4.12
CA LYS A 31 -21.71 -6.45 2.86
C LYS A 31 -22.16 -7.65 2.06
N GLY A 32 -21.94 -8.87 2.56
CA GLY A 32 -22.29 -10.10 1.85
C GLY A 32 -21.41 -10.37 0.64
N VAL A 33 -20.20 -9.86 0.62
CA VAL A 33 -19.25 -10.00 -0.48
C VAL A 33 -18.07 -10.83 -0.01
N GLN A 34 -17.68 -11.82 -0.81
CA GLN A 34 -16.46 -12.57 -0.56
C GLN A 34 -15.34 -11.99 -1.42
N ILE A 35 -14.32 -11.45 -0.76
CA ILE A 35 -13.18 -10.82 -1.42
C ILE A 35 -11.92 -11.50 -0.95
N SER A 36 -11.13 -11.99 -1.92
CA SER A 36 -9.77 -12.45 -1.66
C SER A 36 -8.81 -11.29 -1.85
N LEU A 37 -7.81 -11.22 -1.00
CA LEU A 37 -6.80 -10.16 -1.07
C LEU A 37 -5.44 -10.75 -1.39
N ARG A 38 -4.68 -10.05 -2.23
CA ARG A 38 -3.26 -10.28 -2.40
C ARG A 38 -2.51 -9.28 -1.54
N THR A 39 -1.47 -9.74 -0.88
CA THR A 39 -0.64 -8.87 -0.05
C THR A 39 0.82 -9.05 -0.44
N LEU A 40 1.59 -7.96 -0.32
CA LEU A 40 3.03 -8.00 -0.46
C LEU A 40 3.61 -7.26 0.74
N ASP A 41 4.14 -8.03 1.68
CA ASP A 41 4.72 -7.48 2.89
C ASP A 41 6.10 -6.91 2.60
N ILE A 42 6.39 -5.73 3.13
CA ILE A 42 7.69 -5.08 3.01
C ILE A 42 8.20 -4.89 4.44
N PRO A 43 8.83 -5.94 4.99
CA PRO A 43 9.19 -5.92 6.40
C PRO A 43 10.30 -4.92 6.71
N ARG A 44 10.47 -4.67 7.98
CA ARG A 44 11.48 -3.77 8.51
C ARG A 44 12.90 -4.22 8.17
N PHE A 45 13.17 -5.53 8.21
CA PHE A 45 14.48 -6.06 7.88
C PHE A 45 14.70 -6.07 6.37
N LYS A 46 15.68 -5.29 5.91
CA LYS A 46 15.92 -5.12 4.48
C LYS A 46 16.19 -6.43 3.75
N LEU A 47 16.89 -7.36 4.39
CA LEU A 47 17.22 -8.65 3.78
C LEU A 47 15.99 -9.56 3.59
N ALA A 48 14.91 -9.31 4.34
CA ALA A 48 13.67 -10.08 4.22
C ALA A 48 12.68 -9.45 3.23
N ARG A 49 12.99 -8.29 2.66
CA ARG A 49 12.08 -7.59 1.75
C ARG A 49 12.05 -8.23 0.37
N PRO A 50 10.90 -8.15 -0.33
CA PRO A 50 10.91 -8.40 -1.76
C PRO A 50 11.79 -7.38 -2.47
N THR A 51 12.05 -7.59 -3.76
CA THR A 51 12.77 -6.59 -4.56
C THR A 51 11.82 -5.45 -4.95
N VAL A 52 12.38 -4.29 -5.29
CA VAL A 52 11.58 -3.19 -5.81
C VAL A 52 10.88 -3.58 -7.12
N ASP A 53 11.50 -4.45 -7.92
CA ASP A 53 10.88 -4.94 -9.15
C ASP A 53 9.64 -5.79 -8.87
N GLN A 54 9.67 -6.58 -7.80
CA GLN A 54 8.49 -7.34 -7.35
C GLN A 54 7.38 -6.41 -6.89
N CYS A 55 7.72 -5.34 -6.19
CA CYS A 55 6.75 -4.33 -5.79
C CYS A 55 6.14 -3.63 -7.01
N ALA A 56 6.98 -3.25 -7.98
CA ALA A 56 6.51 -2.62 -9.21
C ALA A 56 5.57 -3.55 -9.99
N ALA A 57 5.91 -4.84 -10.07
CA ALA A 57 5.07 -5.83 -10.74
C ALA A 57 3.72 -5.98 -10.03
N PHE A 58 3.70 -5.97 -8.70
CA PHE A 58 2.47 -6.03 -7.93
C PHE A 58 1.58 -4.81 -8.24
N LEU A 59 2.15 -3.62 -8.20
CA LEU A 59 1.43 -2.37 -8.49
C LEU A 59 0.90 -2.38 -9.93
N ARG A 60 1.76 -2.72 -10.88
CA ARG A 60 1.39 -2.75 -12.30
C ARG A 60 0.25 -3.72 -12.57
N SER A 61 0.35 -4.93 -12.04
CA SER A 61 -0.66 -5.97 -12.23
C SER A 61 -2.03 -5.54 -11.69
N ALA A 62 -2.06 -4.95 -10.50
CA ALA A 62 -3.30 -4.49 -9.91
C ALA A 62 -3.92 -3.33 -10.70
N LEU A 63 -3.11 -2.36 -11.09
CA LEU A 63 -3.60 -1.17 -11.81
C LEU A 63 -4.06 -1.52 -13.23
N GLU A 64 -3.40 -2.47 -13.89
CA GLU A 64 -3.84 -2.98 -15.21
C GLU A 64 -5.20 -3.68 -15.11
N ALA A 65 -5.54 -4.22 -13.96
CA ALA A 65 -6.85 -4.82 -13.71
C ALA A 65 -7.86 -3.80 -13.15
N ASP A 66 -7.59 -2.51 -13.28
CA ASP A 66 -8.40 -1.40 -12.76
C ASP A 66 -8.62 -1.49 -11.24
N SER A 67 -7.64 -2.04 -10.52
CA SER A 67 -7.73 -2.24 -9.09
C SER A 67 -6.81 -1.29 -8.36
N PRO A 68 -7.31 -0.46 -7.45
CA PRO A 68 -6.41 0.36 -6.63
C PRO A 68 -5.63 -0.51 -5.66
N VAL A 69 -4.51 0.01 -5.16
CA VAL A 69 -3.65 -0.69 -4.21
C VAL A 69 -3.59 0.12 -2.91
N ALA A 70 -3.86 -0.53 -1.80
CA ALA A 70 -3.62 0.09 -0.50
C ALA A 70 -2.14 -0.06 -0.17
N TRP A 71 -1.50 1.05 0.15
CA TRP A 71 -0.09 1.10 0.50
C TRP A 71 0.04 1.54 1.95
N LEU A 72 0.56 0.64 2.79
CA LEU A 72 0.88 0.95 4.17
C LEU A 72 2.28 1.53 4.24
N ASN A 73 2.38 2.72 4.79
CA ASN A 73 3.64 3.38 5.03
C ASN A 73 3.88 3.50 6.54
N LEU A 74 4.85 2.76 7.07
CA LEU A 74 5.20 2.84 8.48
C LEU A 74 6.25 3.91 8.75
N HIS A 75 7.11 4.19 7.77
CA HIS A 75 8.15 5.22 7.88
C HIS A 75 8.49 5.70 6.47
N SER A 76 8.36 7.00 6.25
CA SER A 76 8.47 7.58 4.91
C SER A 76 9.89 7.65 4.36
N GLY A 77 10.90 7.52 5.21
CA GLY A 77 12.27 7.69 4.76
C GLY A 77 12.48 9.08 4.14
N GLU A 78 13.02 9.11 2.94
CA GLU A 78 13.24 10.35 2.20
C GLU A 78 12.10 10.68 1.23
N ALA A 79 11.08 9.84 1.13
CA ALA A 79 9.94 10.10 0.26
C ALA A 79 9.10 11.24 0.83
N LYS A 80 8.83 12.26 0.00
CA LYS A 80 8.06 13.44 0.43
C LYS A 80 6.57 13.24 0.19
N GLY A 81 5.77 13.92 1.01
CA GLY A 81 4.32 13.93 0.84
C GLY A 81 3.59 12.79 1.54
N LEU A 82 4.31 11.85 2.13
CA LEU A 82 3.74 10.72 2.86
C LEU A 82 3.87 10.94 4.36
N ASP A 83 2.83 10.54 5.10
CA ASP A 83 2.85 10.56 6.56
C ASP A 83 3.20 9.17 7.09
N ASP A 84 4.02 9.10 8.14
CA ASP A 84 4.34 7.83 8.79
C ASP A 84 3.10 7.21 9.43
N TRP A 85 3.10 5.87 9.54
CA TRP A 85 2.02 5.12 10.18
C TRP A 85 0.66 5.37 9.53
N HIS A 86 0.64 5.38 8.20
CA HIS A 86 -0.53 5.81 7.45
C HIS A 86 -0.76 4.94 6.21
N TRP A 87 -2.01 4.75 5.86
CA TRP A 87 -2.42 4.09 4.64
C TRP A 87 -2.75 5.13 3.57
N VAL A 88 -2.30 4.88 2.34
CA VAL A 88 -2.70 5.66 1.17
C VAL A 88 -3.18 4.71 0.08
N THR A 89 -3.89 5.24 -0.90
CA THR A 89 -4.41 4.44 -2.02
C THR A 89 -3.65 4.81 -3.29
N VAL A 90 -3.00 3.82 -3.89
CA VAL A 90 -2.30 4.01 -5.18
C VAL A 90 -3.31 3.82 -6.30
N ILE A 91 -3.40 4.83 -7.18
CA ILE A 91 -4.32 4.82 -8.32
C ILE A 91 -3.62 4.96 -9.67
N GLY A 92 -2.33 5.20 -9.67
CA GLY A 92 -1.55 5.34 -10.89
C GLY A 92 -0.08 5.03 -10.66
N LEU A 93 0.60 4.69 -11.74
CA LEU A 93 2.01 4.32 -11.70
C LEU A 93 2.71 4.84 -12.94
N GLU A 94 3.86 5.47 -12.74
CA GLU A 94 4.73 5.88 -13.84
C GLU A 94 6.12 5.29 -13.58
N GLU A 95 6.55 4.40 -14.46
CA GLU A 95 7.81 3.69 -14.32
C GLU A 95 8.87 4.31 -15.24
N HIS A 96 10.03 4.58 -14.68
CA HIS A 96 11.20 5.07 -15.43
C HIS A 96 12.34 4.07 -15.29
N SER A 97 12.93 3.67 -16.40
CA SER A 97 14.12 2.80 -16.38
C SER A 97 15.24 3.52 -15.62
N ASP A 98 15.79 2.85 -14.62
CA ASP A 98 16.89 3.38 -13.79
C ASP A 98 16.57 4.73 -13.14
N GLY A 99 15.28 5.07 -13.02
CA GLY A 99 14.82 6.32 -12.46
C GLY A 99 13.76 6.11 -11.41
N PRO A 100 13.00 7.16 -11.08
CA PRO A 100 11.97 7.07 -10.06
C PRO A 100 10.83 6.13 -10.47
N LEU A 101 10.16 5.58 -9.47
CA LEU A 101 8.94 4.80 -9.62
C LEU A 101 7.81 5.63 -8.99
N LEU A 102 7.13 6.41 -9.82
CA LEU A 102 6.18 7.40 -9.32
C LEU A 102 4.79 6.80 -9.17
N CYS A 103 4.27 6.88 -7.96
CA CYS A 103 2.89 6.47 -7.66
C CYS A 103 2.02 7.71 -7.52
N THR A 104 0.88 7.72 -8.20
CA THR A 104 -0.17 8.68 -7.90
C THR A 104 -1.00 8.10 -6.77
N VAL A 105 -1.10 8.81 -5.66
CA VAL A 105 -1.78 8.31 -4.48
C VAL A 105 -2.85 9.27 -4.01
N LEU A 106 -3.91 8.70 -3.45
CA LEU A 106 -4.97 9.46 -2.78
C LEU A 106 -4.78 9.35 -1.28
N ASP A 107 -4.81 10.47 -0.60
CA ASP A 107 -4.65 10.56 0.85
C ASP A 107 -5.64 11.61 1.39
N GLY A 108 -6.72 11.13 2.01
CA GLY A 108 -7.72 12.01 2.60
C GLY A 108 -8.34 12.99 1.60
N GLY A 109 -8.55 12.58 0.36
CA GLY A 109 -9.11 13.43 -0.69
C GLY A 109 -8.07 14.25 -1.44
N ARG A 110 -6.79 14.20 -1.03
CA ARG A 110 -5.71 14.85 -1.78
C ARG A 110 -5.06 13.85 -2.71
N GLU A 111 -4.69 14.31 -3.89
CA GLU A 111 -3.91 13.52 -4.82
C GLU A 111 -2.46 14.01 -4.75
N ILE A 112 -1.55 13.09 -4.47
CA ILE A 112 -0.11 13.39 -4.42
C ILE A 112 0.66 12.40 -5.28
N THR A 113 1.89 12.76 -5.63
CA THR A 113 2.81 11.87 -6.34
C THR A 113 3.94 11.53 -5.39
N ALA A 114 4.20 10.22 -5.22
CA ALA A 114 5.26 9.74 -4.34
C ALA A 114 6.20 8.82 -5.11
N ASP A 115 7.49 8.96 -4.85
CA ASP A 115 8.50 8.08 -5.44
C ASP A 115 8.63 6.82 -4.59
N PHE A 116 8.00 5.73 -5.06
CA PHE A 116 8.01 4.45 -4.37
C PHE A 116 9.42 3.86 -4.27
N ARG A 117 10.24 4.01 -5.30
CA ARG A 117 11.63 3.51 -5.27
C ARG A 117 12.44 4.19 -4.18
N LEU A 118 12.29 5.50 -4.04
CA LEU A 118 12.96 6.25 -2.99
C LEU A 118 12.48 5.82 -1.60
N TRP A 119 11.16 5.69 -1.44
CA TRP A 119 10.58 5.17 -0.21
C TRP A 119 11.13 3.79 0.12
N PHE A 120 11.12 2.88 -0.85
CA PHE A 120 11.60 1.50 -0.66
C PHE A 120 13.04 1.45 -0.18
N ARG A 121 13.91 2.31 -0.75
CA ARG A 121 15.32 2.35 -0.37
C ARG A 121 15.58 2.97 0.99
N THR A 122 14.74 3.91 1.41
CA THR A 122 15.05 4.76 2.56
C THR A 122 14.15 4.52 3.77
N THR A 123 13.03 3.82 3.61
CA THR A 123 12.16 3.51 4.74
C THR A 123 12.87 2.58 5.73
N LYS A 124 12.78 2.91 7.00
CA LYS A 124 13.38 2.10 8.06
C LYS A 124 12.44 1.00 8.54
N LEU A 125 11.15 1.22 8.51
CA LEU A 125 10.15 0.30 9.06
C LEU A 125 9.39 -0.47 7.99
N GLY A 126 9.44 -0.02 6.74
CA GLY A 126 8.72 -0.68 5.65
C GLY A 126 7.24 -0.43 5.68
N GLY A 127 6.47 -1.44 5.38
CA GLY A 127 5.02 -1.40 5.29
C GLY A 127 4.49 -2.55 4.45
N GLY A 128 3.70 -2.24 3.44
CA GLY A 128 3.21 -3.26 2.54
C GLY A 128 2.19 -2.77 1.53
N LEU A 129 1.82 -3.67 0.65
CA LEU A 129 0.84 -3.42 -0.40
C LEU A 129 -0.28 -4.45 -0.30
N VAL A 130 -1.51 -4.01 -0.49
CA VAL A 130 -2.70 -4.88 -0.48
C VAL A 130 -3.59 -4.52 -1.67
N ALA A 131 -4.02 -5.52 -2.41
CA ALA A 131 -4.94 -5.35 -3.52
C ALA A 131 -5.92 -6.52 -3.59
N PRO A 132 -7.12 -6.33 -4.17
CA PRO A 132 -8.02 -7.46 -4.43
C PRO A 132 -7.34 -8.49 -5.34
N ALA A 133 -7.51 -9.77 -5.02
CA ALA A 133 -6.99 -10.85 -5.82
C ALA A 133 -7.97 -11.19 -6.94
N GLY A 134 -7.44 -11.58 -8.08
CA GLY A 134 -8.24 -12.06 -9.19
C GLY A 134 -9.11 -11.03 -9.86
N GLY A 135 -8.69 -9.81 -9.81
CA GLY A 135 -9.34 -8.64 -10.37
C GLY A 135 -10.38 -8.82 -11.43
#